data_f8df4e11e5000ca6e02733bc36ce39b2
#
_entry.id   f8df4e11e5000ca6e02733bc36ce39b2
#
_cell.length_a   1.000
_cell.length_b   1.000
_cell.length_c   1.000
_cell.angle_alpha   90.00
_cell.angle_beta   90.00
_cell.angle_gamma   90.00
#
_symmetry.space_group_name_H-M   'P 1'
#
loop_
_entity.id
_entity.type
_entity.pdbx_description
1 polymer ?
#
loop_
_entity_poly.entity_id
_entity_poly.type
_entity_poly.pdbx_seq_one_letter_code
_entity_poly.pdbx_strand_id
1 'polypeptide(L)'
;TLTRARIEVAAVRYSLKKEANKNVGYIRLQEFSSHAGEQMQRAIKKLSEQKADAFVLDLRGNPGGLLSVSIDIAQMWMDSGAIVRTVYRAGDSQEMRANRTAITDKPLVVLVDNNSASASEILAGALKDNKRATVMGGQTFGKALVQSTHPLSDGSGLAVTIAHYYTPNGTDISHKGVTPDVKVEVTDEQKLKLANKPTLVATKDDPCYAQAIALLKTSAASARPAAGNEALAPQK
;
A
#
# COMPACT_ATOMS: atom_id res chain seq x y z
N THR A 1 -14.43 -27.75 27.64
CA THR A 1 -15.46 -26.86 27.04
C THR A 1 -14.75 -25.64 26.49
N LEU A 2 -14.91 -25.35 25.19
CA LEU A 2 -14.40 -24.14 24.55
C LEU A 2 -15.53 -23.12 24.46
N THR A 3 -15.25 -21.87 24.89
CA THR A 3 -16.20 -20.77 24.74
C THR A 3 -15.82 -19.94 23.51
N ARG A 4 -16.78 -19.72 22.60
CA ARG A 4 -16.56 -18.86 21.43
C ARG A 4 -16.45 -17.40 21.89
N ALA A 5 -15.40 -16.72 21.43
CA ALA A 5 -15.23 -15.30 21.65
C ALA A 5 -14.88 -14.60 20.33
N ARG A 6 -15.24 -13.31 20.22
CA ARG A 6 -14.79 -12.49 19.12
C ARG A 6 -13.32 -12.15 19.32
N ILE A 7 -12.47 -12.55 18.38
CA ILE A 7 -11.05 -12.22 18.38
C ILE A 7 -10.84 -11.16 17.31
N GLU A 8 -10.35 -9.98 17.70
CA GLU A 8 -9.94 -8.95 16.77
C GLU A 8 -8.46 -9.16 16.42
N VAL A 9 -8.22 -9.54 15.17
CA VAL A 9 -6.85 -9.63 14.65
C VAL A 9 -6.47 -8.26 14.09
N ALA A 10 -5.34 -7.72 14.55
CA ALA A 10 -4.86 -6.44 14.05
C ALA A 10 -4.42 -6.58 12.57
N ALA A 11 -5.12 -5.88 11.68
CA ALA A 11 -4.76 -5.83 10.26
C ALA A 11 -3.47 -5.01 10.02
N VAL A 12 -3.15 -4.07 10.91
CA VAL A 12 -1.98 -3.20 10.81
C VAL A 12 -1.08 -3.39 12.02
N ARG A 13 0.20 -3.68 11.74
CA ARG A 13 1.27 -3.69 12.75
C ARG A 13 2.30 -2.64 12.38
N TYR A 14 2.85 -1.93 13.35
CA TYR A 14 3.82 -0.88 13.09
C TYR A 14 4.89 -0.78 14.18
N SER A 15 6.04 -0.24 13.80
CA SER A 15 7.13 0.05 14.73
C SER A 15 8.03 1.16 14.18
N LEU A 16 8.59 1.97 15.08
CA LEU A 16 9.65 2.90 14.72
C LEU A 16 10.98 2.15 14.69
N LYS A 17 11.70 2.24 13.57
CA LYS A 17 13.02 1.66 13.38
C LYS A 17 14.06 2.78 13.37
N LYS A 18 15.12 2.63 14.14
CA LYS A 18 16.27 3.54 14.11
C LYS A 18 17.28 2.99 13.10
N GLU A 19 17.42 3.68 11.97
CA GLU A 19 18.26 3.26 10.85
C GLU A 19 19.35 4.31 10.59
N ALA A 20 20.52 4.06 11.16
CA ALA A 20 21.62 5.01 11.16
C ALA A 20 21.18 6.37 11.76
N ASN A 21 21.09 7.43 10.91
CA ASN A 21 20.71 8.78 11.35
C ASN A 21 19.23 9.13 11.09
N LYS A 22 18.37 8.14 10.79
CA LYS A 22 16.94 8.35 10.49
C LYS A 22 16.04 7.46 11.32
N ASN A 23 14.89 7.99 11.65
CA ASN A 23 13.77 7.24 12.20
C ASN A 23 12.87 6.79 11.05
N VAL A 24 12.71 5.50 10.84
CA VAL A 24 11.86 4.95 9.78
C VAL A 24 10.63 4.31 10.40
N GLY A 25 9.45 4.79 10.02
CA GLY A 25 8.18 4.18 10.37
C GLY A 25 7.95 2.94 9.52
N TYR A 26 8.07 1.76 10.10
CA TYR A 26 7.70 0.51 9.42
C TYR A 26 6.25 0.18 9.75
N ILE A 27 5.44 -0.04 8.70
CA ILE A 27 4.03 -0.40 8.80
C ILE A 27 3.78 -1.64 7.95
N ARG A 28 3.29 -2.71 8.56
CA ARG A 28 2.84 -3.91 7.85
C ARG A 28 1.32 -3.97 7.83
N LEU A 29 0.75 -3.97 6.64
CA LEU A 29 -0.67 -4.17 6.40
C LEU A 29 -0.89 -5.61 5.94
N GLN A 30 -1.63 -6.40 6.73
CA GLN A 30 -1.82 -7.82 6.49
C GLN A 30 -3.04 -8.12 5.61
N GLU A 31 -4.08 -7.28 5.72
CA GLU A 31 -5.31 -7.37 4.92
C GLU A 31 -6.07 -6.04 4.92
N PHE A 32 -6.94 -5.84 3.95
CA PHE A 32 -7.82 -4.66 3.87
C PHE A 32 -9.19 -4.98 4.49
N SER A 33 -9.21 -5.25 5.80
CA SER A 33 -10.45 -5.42 6.58
C SER A 33 -11.11 -4.08 6.89
N SER A 34 -12.36 -4.10 7.37
CA SER A 34 -13.14 -2.89 7.68
C SER A 34 -12.46 -1.95 8.69
N HIS A 35 -11.59 -2.47 9.56
CA HIS A 35 -10.86 -1.71 10.56
C HIS A 35 -9.46 -1.27 10.13
N ALA A 36 -8.97 -1.75 8.96
CA ALA A 36 -7.61 -1.50 8.53
C ALA A 36 -7.36 -0.01 8.23
N GLY A 37 -8.34 0.72 7.72
CA GLY A 37 -8.25 2.16 7.48
C GLY A 37 -7.98 2.94 8.77
N GLU A 38 -8.78 2.73 9.80
CA GLU A 38 -8.60 3.39 11.11
C GLU A 38 -7.25 3.01 11.75
N GLN A 39 -6.88 1.71 11.69
CA GLN A 39 -5.61 1.24 12.21
C GLN A 39 -4.42 1.86 11.47
N MET A 40 -4.49 2.01 10.15
CA MET A 40 -3.46 2.66 9.33
C MET A 40 -3.32 4.13 9.71
N GLN A 41 -4.42 4.87 9.82
CA GLN A 41 -4.41 6.27 10.23
C GLN A 41 -3.73 6.45 11.58
N ARG A 42 -4.09 5.60 12.55
CA ARG A 42 -3.50 5.59 13.89
C ARG A 42 -2.00 5.31 13.84
N ALA A 43 -1.58 4.34 13.03
CA ALA A 43 -0.17 3.98 12.86
C ALA A 43 0.66 5.13 12.28
N ILE A 44 0.17 5.78 11.21
CA ILE A 44 0.86 6.92 10.57
C ILE A 44 1.00 8.08 11.57
N LYS A 45 -0.09 8.46 12.26
CA LYS A 45 -0.09 9.54 13.24
C LYS A 45 0.91 9.25 14.37
N LYS A 46 0.85 8.02 14.94
CA LYS A 46 1.73 7.64 16.05
C LYS A 46 3.20 7.64 15.69
N LEU A 47 3.54 7.13 14.51
CA LEU A 47 4.92 7.16 14.01
C LEU A 47 5.38 8.59 13.69
N SER A 48 4.49 9.45 13.20
CA SER A 48 4.79 10.87 12.97
C SER A 48 5.05 11.63 14.27
N GLU A 49 4.27 11.36 15.34
CA GLU A 49 4.52 11.89 16.70
C GLU A 49 5.89 11.44 17.23
N GLN A 50 6.30 10.21 16.90
CA GLN A 50 7.61 9.66 17.24
C GLN A 50 8.75 10.15 16.34
N LYS A 51 8.48 11.17 15.48
CA LYS A 51 9.46 11.78 14.57
C LYS A 51 10.02 10.82 13.51
N ALA A 52 9.16 9.98 12.95
CA ALA A 52 9.54 9.23 11.75
C ALA A 52 9.93 10.19 10.61
N ASP A 53 11.08 9.98 9.99
CA ASP A 53 11.60 10.79 8.87
C ASP A 53 11.17 10.25 7.50
N ALA A 54 10.84 8.96 7.45
CA ALA A 54 10.40 8.24 6.25
C ALA A 54 9.57 7.02 6.66
N PHE A 55 8.90 6.41 5.67
CA PHE A 55 8.04 5.24 5.91
C PHE A 55 8.38 4.08 4.98
N VAL A 56 8.20 2.86 5.49
CA VAL A 56 8.15 1.61 4.72
C VAL A 56 6.80 0.97 4.98
N LEU A 57 5.99 0.84 3.93
CA LEU A 57 4.70 0.15 3.95
C LEU A 57 4.88 -1.26 3.36
N ASP A 58 4.71 -2.28 4.18
CA ASP A 58 4.89 -3.68 3.79
C ASP A 58 3.55 -4.33 3.46
N LEU A 59 3.34 -4.61 2.17
CA LEU A 59 2.18 -5.31 1.61
C LEU A 59 2.52 -6.75 1.21
N ARG A 60 3.72 -7.24 1.52
CA ARG A 60 4.11 -8.62 1.18
C ARG A 60 3.21 -9.62 1.90
N GLY A 61 2.72 -10.61 1.17
CA GLY A 61 1.80 -11.62 1.67
C GLY A 61 0.38 -11.11 1.94
N ASN A 62 0.03 -9.89 1.52
CA ASN A 62 -1.31 -9.31 1.70
C ASN A 62 -2.20 -9.64 0.50
N PRO A 63 -3.23 -10.52 0.64
CA PRO A 63 -4.08 -10.97 -0.47
C PRO A 63 -5.10 -9.90 -0.93
N GLY A 64 -5.15 -8.75 -0.25
CA GLY A 64 -6.12 -7.71 -0.52
C GLY A 64 -7.24 -7.61 0.52
N GLY A 65 -8.45 -7.38 0.07
CA GLY A 65 -9.64 -7.19 0.87
C GLY A 65 -10.57 -6.14 0.27
N LEU A 66 -11.13 -5.26 1.10
CA LEU A 66 -12.13 -4.27 0.69
C LEU A 66 -11.52 -3.17 -0.20
N LEU A 67 -12.13 -2.97 -1.38
CA LEU A 67 -11.76 -1.90 -2.32
C LEU A 67 -11.84 -0.51 -1.66
N SER A 68 -12.93 -0.22 -0.96
CA SER A 68 -13.13 1.07 -0.28
C SER A 68 -11.99 1.38 0.70
N VAL A 69 -11.55 0.38 1.46
CA VAL A 69 -10.45 0.53 2.43
C VAL A 69 -9.11 0.80 1.73
N SER A 70 -8.88 0.21 0.55
CA SER A 70 -7.66 0.53 -0.22
C SER A 70 -7.64 1.97 -0.73
N ILE A 71 -8.81 2.50 -1.11
CA ILE A 71 -8.97 3.90 -1.51
C ILE A 71 -8.74 4.82 -0.31
N ASP A 72 -9.37 4.53 0.84
CA ASP A 72 -9.21 5.31 2.06
C ASP A 72 -7.73 5.36 2.50
N ILE A 73 -7.03 4.22 2.45
CA ILE A 73 -5.61 4.17 2.78
C ILE A 73 -4.75 4.94 1.76
N ALA A 74 -5.05 4.83 0.45
CA ALA A 74 -4.34 5.60 -0.56
C ALA A 74 -4.46 7.11 -0.32
N GLN A 75 -5.64 7.59 0.05
CA GLN A 75 -5.92 8.99 0.38
C GLN A 75 -5.12 9.50 1.59
N MET A 76 -4.73 8.63 2.52
CA MET A 76 -3.86 9.01 3.65
C MET A 76 -2.43 9.34 3.22
N TRP A 77 -2.01 8.88 2.05
CA TRP A 77 -0.66 9.08 1.50
C TRP A 77 -0.62 10.08 0.34
N MET A 78 -1.76 10.40 -0.29
CA MET A 78 -1.84 11.17 -1.53
C MET A 78 -2.83 12.33 -1.40
N ASP A 79 -2.40 13.55 -1.70
CA ASP A 79 -3.27 14.72 -1.74
C ASP A 79 -4.04 14.85 -3.06
N SER A 80 -3.48 14.34 -4.14
CA SER A 80 -4.05 14.47 -5.48
C SER A 80 -3.70 13.28 -6.36
N GLY A 81 -4.39 13.16 -7.49
CA GLY A 81 -4.19 12.13 -8.49
C GLY A 81 -5.28 11.05 -8.44
N ALA A 82 -5.32 10.23 -9.49
CA ALA A 82 -6.19 9.08 -9.56
C ALA A 82 -5.66 7.94 -8.68
N ILE A 83 -6.55 7.15 -8.10
CA ILE A 83 -6.20 5.97 -7.29
C ILE A 83 -6.46 4.70 -8.08
N VAL A 84 -7.65 4.58 -8.65
CA VAL A 84 -8.06 3.41 -9.42
C VAL A 84 -9.14 3.80 -10.42
N ARG A 85 -9.13 3.17 -11.57
CA ARG A 85 -10.21 3.22 -12.55
C ARG A 85 -10.90 1.87 -12.61
N THR A 86 -12.20 1.84 -12.38
CA THR A 86 -13.03 0.64 -12.49
C THR A 86 -13.83 0.71 -13.79
N VAL A 87 -13.79 -0.36 -14.58
CA VAL A 87 -14.55 -0.48 -15.83
C VAL A 87 -15.54 -1.62 -15.66
N TYR A 88 -16.83 -1.30 -15.74
CA TYR A 88 -17.93 -2.26 -15.60
C TYR A 88 -18.18 -3.00 -16.92
N ARG A 89 -18.84 -4.14 -16.83
CA ARG A 89 -19.20 -4.98 -17.99
C ARG A 89 -20.02 -4.24 -19.05
N ALA A 90 -20.84 -3.28 -18.65
CA ALA A 90 -21.65 -2.45 -19.57
C ALA A 90 -20.84 -1.37 -20.32
N GLY A 91 -19.56 -1.22 -20.02
CA GLY A 91 -18.68 -0.21 -20.61
C GLY A 91 -18.56 1.07 -19.79
N ASP A 92 -19.42 1.27 -18.80
CA ASP A 92 -19.30 2.39 -17.87
C ASP A 92 -17.99 2.32 -17.10
N SER A 93 -17.42 3.48 -16.80
CA SER A 93 -16.20 3.55 -15.99
C SER A 93 -16.31 4.58 -14.88
N GLN A 94 -15.71 4.25 -13.74
CA GLN A 94 -15.62 5.13 -12.58
C GLN A 94 -14.15 5.28 -12.19
N GLU A 95 -13.73 6.53 -11.96
CA GLU A 95 -12.40 6.84 -11.45
C GLU A 95 -12.51 7.36 -10.02
N MET A 96 -11.76 6.74 -9.12
CA MET A 96 -11.61 7.20 -7.74
C MET A 96 -10.32 8.00 -7.62
N ARG A 97 -10.39 9.14 -6.93
CA ARG A 97 -9.29 10.10 -6.81
C ARG A 97 -8.97 10.43 -5.36
N ALA A 98 -7.78 10.91 -5.12
CA ALA A 98 -7.39 11.48 -3.84
C ALA A 98 -8.20 12.77 -3.55
N ASN A 99 -8.44 13.04 -2.28
CA ASN A 99 -9.37 14.06 -1.79
C ASN A 99 -8.71 15.11 -0.89
N ARG A 100 -7.37 15.27 -0.95
CA ARG A 100 -6.57 16.21 -0.16
C ARG A 100 -6.59 15.92 1.35
N THR A 101 -6.59 14.65 1.73
CA THR A 101 -6.58 14.20 3.13
C THR A 101 -5.30 13.45 3.50
N ALA A 102 -4.20 13.65 2.74
CA ALA A 102 -2.93 13.04 3.07
C ALA A 102 -2.47 13.43 4.47
N ILE A 103 -2.03 12.44 5.24
CA ILE A 103 -1.57 12.64 6.62
C ILE A 103 -0.08 13.02 6.64
N THR A 104 0.67 12.62 5.61
CA THR A 104 2.11 12.84 5.52
C THR A 104 2.57 12.85 4.07
N ASP A 105 3.55 13.73 3.80
CA ASP A 105 4.28 13.85 2.53
C ASP A 105 5.67 13.20 2.59
N LYS A 106 6.05 12.64 3.74
CA LYS A 106 7.38 12.06 3.96
C LYS A 106 7.68 10.95 2.97
N PRO A 107 8.97 10.69 2.65
CA PRO A 107 9.38 9.62 1.75
C PRO A 107 8.77 8.29 2.13
N LEU A 108 8.28 7.55 1.12
CA LEU A 108 7.60 6.27 1.28
C LEU A 108 8.16 5.23 0.31
N VAL A 109 8.45 4.05 0.82
CA VAL A 109 8.73 2.84 0.03
C VAL A 109 7.63 1.83 0.33
N VAL A 110 7.11 1.17 -0.71
CA VAL A 110 6.11 0.10 -0.60
C VAL A 110 6.76 -1.22 -0.96
N LEU A 111 6.72 -2.18 -0.04
CA LEU A 111 7.23 -3.54 -0.28
C LEU A 111 6.11 -4.44 -0.78
N VAL A 112 6.35 -5.16 -1.87
CA VAL A 112 5.40 -6.09 -2.49
C VAL A 112 6.06 -7.41 -2.84
N ASP A 113 5.24 -8.46 -2.99
CA ASP A 113 5.66 -9.77 -3.48
C ASP A 113 4.55 -10.43 -4.33
N ASN A 114 4.77 -11.66 -4.76
CA ASN A 114 3.81 -12.43 -5.57
C ASN A 114 2.52 -12.82 -4.83
N ASN A 115 2.43 -12.60 -3.53
CA ASN A 115 1.23 -12.79 -2.73
C ASN A 115 0.51 -11.45 -2.43
N SER A 116 1.07 -10.31 -2.85
CA SER A 116 0.39 -9.02 -2.84
C SER A 116 -0.65 -9.01 -3.95
N ALA A 117 -1.95 -8.96 -3.60
CA ALA A 117 -3.03 -9.14 -4.58
C ALA A 117 -4.19 -8.15 -4.39
N SER A 118 -4.99 -7.93 -5.46
CA SER A 118 -6.27 -7.20 -5.40
C SER A 118 -6.12 -5.79 -4.80
N ALA A 119 -6.73 -5.48 -3.65
CA ALA A 119 -6.64 -4.19 -2.97
C ALA A 119 -5.18 -3.74 -2.70
N SER A 120 -4.25 -4.68 -2.47
CA SER A 120 -2.81 -4.39 -2.36
C SER A 120 -2.24 -3.86 -3.66
N GLU A 121 -2.69 -4.39 -4.79
CA GLU A 121 -2.25 -3.96 -6.12
C GLU A 121 -2.82 -2.60 -6.50
N ILE A 122 -4.06 -2.32 -6.08
CA ILE A 122 -4.66 -0.98 -6.23
C ILE A 122 -3.84 0.05 -5.47
N LEU A 123 -3.54 -0.20 -4.19
CA LEU A 123 -2.75 0.73 -3.37
C LEU A 123 -1.33 0.90 -3.92
N ALA A 124 -0.64 -0.19 -4.24
CA ALA A 124 0.72 -0.14 -4.79
C ALA A 124 0.75 0.57 -6.15
N GLY A 125 -0.19 0.24 -7.06
CA GLY A 125 -0.31 0.87 -8.37
C GLY A 125 -0.62 2.37 -8.28
N ALA A 126 -1.53 2.76 -7.39
CA ALA A 126 -1.85 4.17 -7.13
C ALA A 126 -0.62 4.96 -6.68
N LEU A 127 0.08 4.47 -5.67
CA LEU A 127 1.25 5.14 -5.09
C LEU A 127 2.42 5.21 -6.09
N LYS A 128 2.60 4.16 -6.89
CA LYS A 128 3.60 4.10 -7.95
C LYS A 128 3.32 5.09 -9.07
N ASP A 129 2.13 4.99 -9.70
CA ASP A 129 1.78 5.75 -10.89
C ASP A 129 1.74 7.26 -10.64
N ASN A 130 1.35 7.66 -9.41
CA ASN A 130 1.41 9.06 -8.97
C ASN A 130 2.81 9.48 -8.47
N LYS A 131 3.82 8.60 -8.54
CA LYS A 131 5.19 8.88 -8.05
C LYS A 131 5.23 9.30 -6.57
N ARG A 132 4.24 8.82 -5.81
CA ARG A 132 4.16 9.11 -4.37
C ARG A 132 5.10 8.21 -3.57
N ALA A 133 5.30 6.99 -4.03
CA ALA A 133 6.18 6.02 -3.41
C ALA A 133 7.01 5.27 -4.45
N THR A 134 8.14 4.72 -4.03
CA THR A 134 8.86 3.70 -4.78
C THR A 134 8.32 2.33 -4.39
N VAL A 135 7.82 1.57 -5.34
CA VAL A 135 7.37 0.18 -5.14
C VAL A 135 8.57 -0.75 -5.34
N MET A 136 8.83 -1.61 -4.37
CA MET A 136 10.04 -2.45 -4.33
C MET A 136 9.70 -3.89 -3.96
N GLY A 137 10.39 -4.84 -4.58
CA GLY A 137 10.23 -6.27 -4.29
C GLY A 137 10.00 -7.13 -5.51
N GLY A 138 9.06 -8.08 -5.42
CA GLY A 138 8.67 -8.96 -6.52
C GLY A 138 7.45 -8.46 -7.30
N GLN A 139 7.22 -9.07 -8.47
CA GLN A 139 5.98 -8.91 -9.23
C GLN A 139 4.78 -9.30 -8.36
N THR A 140 3.69 -8.53 -8.39
CA THR A 140 2.48 -8.86 -7.64
C THR A 140 1.62 -9.89 -8.37
N PHE A 141 0.54 -10.33 -7.76
CA PHE A 141 -0.25 -11.50 -8.20
C PHE A 141 -0.99 -11.29 -9.53
N GLY A 142 -1.60 -10.14 -9.75
CA GLY A 142 -2.39 -9.86 -10.96
C GLY A 142 -3.89 -10.17 -10.84
N LYS A 143 -4.50 -9.84 -9.70
CA LYS A 143 -5.96 -9.97 -9.51
C LYS A 143 -6.65 -8.62 -9.72
N ALA A 144 -7.14 -8.37 -10.94
CA ALA A 144 -7.77 -7.11 -11.34
C ALA A 144 -9.31 -7.17 -11.39
N LEU A 145 -9.94 -8.08 -10.65
CA LEU A 145 -11.38 -8.29 -10.70
C LEU A 145 -12.08 -7.66 -9.47
N VAL A 146 -13.18 -6.95 -9.74
CA VAL A 146 -14.12 -6.49 -8.71
C VAL A 146 -15.27 -7.51 -8.65
N GLN A 147 -15.50 -8.05 -7.46
CA GLN A 147 -16.58 -9.00 -7.22
C GLN A 147 -17.63 -8.40 -6.27
N SER A 148 -18.90 -8.59 -6.59
CA SER A 148 -20.02 -8.33 -5.71
C SER A 148 -20.53 -9.63 -5.13
N THR A 149 -20.81 -9.65 -3.83
CA THR A 149 -21.39 -10.82 -3.15
C THR A 149 -22.89 -10.60 -2.96
N HIS A 150 -23.67 -11.53 -3.46
CA HIS A 150 -25.13 -11.53 -3.33
C HIS A 150 -25.56 -12.66 -2.40
N PRO A 151 -26.24 -12.37 -1.28
CA PRO A 151 -26.78 -13.40 -0.40
C PRO A 151 -27.88 -14.18 -1.12
N LEU A 152 -27.92 -15.49 -0.92
CA LEU A 152 -28.95 -16.37 -1.44
C LEU A 152 -29.93 -16.79 -0.33
N SER A 153 -31.11 -17.28 -0.72
CA SER A 153 -32.20 -17.62 0.21
C SER A 153 -31.89 -18.77 1.17
N ASP A 154 -30.92 -19.61 0.81
CA ASP A 154 -30.43 -20.74 1.62
C ASP A 154 -29.31 -20.34 2.63
N GLY A 155 -28.96 -19.03 2.70
CA GLY A 155 -27.91 -18.51 3.56
C GLY A 155 -26.51 -18.61 2.95
N SER A 156 -26.36 -19.13 1.73
CA SER A 156 -25.13 -19.07 0.96
C SER A 156 -24.94 -17.72 0.28
N GLY A 157 -23.78 -17.48 -0.34
CA GLY A 157 -23.48 -16.26 -1.08
C GLY A 157 -22.93 -16.57 -2.47
N LEU A 158 -23.38 -15.79 -3.46
CA LEU A 158 -22.87 -15.83 -4.83
C LEU A 158 -21.94 -14.64 -5.06
N ALA A 159 -20.66 -14.92 -5.36
CA ALA A 159 -19.70 -13.90 -5.77
C ALA A 159 -19.70 -13.79 -7.31
N VAL A 160 -20.05 -12.61 -7.81
CA VAL A 160 -20.13 -12.32 -9.26
C VAL A 160 -19.10 -11.25 -9.62
N THR A 161 -18.28 -11.51 -10.64
CA THR A 161 -17.40 -10.49 -11.20
C THR A 161 -18.23 -9.45 -11.96
N ILE A 162 -18.16 -8.19 -11.53
CA ILE A 162 -18.94 -7.07 -12.06
C ILE A 162 -18.11 -6.05 -12.82
N ALA A 163 -16.79 -5.98 -12.56
CA ALA A 163 -15.92 -5.00 -13.18
C ALA A 163 -14.45 -5.45 -13.14
N HIS A 164 -13.64 -4.77 -13.94
CA HIS A 164 -12.18 -4.79 -13.89
C HIS A 164 -11.66 -3.46 -13.37
N TYR A 165 -10.52 -3.47 -12.68
CA TYR A 165 -9.84 -2.24 -12.32
C TYR A 165 -8.48 -2.12 -13.01
N TYR A 166 -8.13 -0.88 -13.28
CA TYR A 166 -6.89 -0.46 -13.92
C TYR A 166 -6.15 0.49 -12.99
N THR A 167 -4.83 0.51 -13.09
CA THR A 167 -4.02 1.50 -12.38
C THR A 167 -4.30 2.91 -12.93
N PRO A 168 -3.90 3.99 -12.24
CA PRO A 168 -4.08 5.36 -12.72
C PRO A 168 -3.59 5.61 -14.15
N ASN A 169 -2.47 5.00 -14.54
CA ASN A 169 -1.92 5.10 -15.90
C ASN A 169 -2.63 4.19 -16.91
N GLY A 170 -3.73 3.54 -16.53
CA GLY A 170 -4.50 2.66 -17.41
C GLY A 170 -3.87 1.28 -17.63
N THR A 171 -2.92 0.88 -16.81
CA THR A 171 -2.30 -0.45 -16.91
C THR A 171 -3.28 -1.53 -16.46
N ASP A 172 -3.55 -2.50 -17.35
CA ASP A 172 -4.23 -3.73 -17.01
C ASP A 172 -3.26 -4.66 -16.27
N ILE A 173 -3.53 -4.90 -15.00
CA ILE A 173 -2.74 -5.80 -14.16
C ILE A 173 -3.26 -7.24 -14.13
N SER A 174 -4.32 -7.56 -14.89
CA SER A 174 -4.89 -8.90 -14.95
C SER A 174 -3.84 -9.92 -15.36
N HIS A 175 -3.64 -10.93 -14.52
CA HIS A 175 -2.63 -11.99 -14.70
C HIS A 175 -1.17 -11.51 -14.84
N LYS A 176 -0.92 -10.21 -14.70
CA LYS A 176 0.42 -9.60 -14.84
C LYS A 176 0.92 -9.01 -13.53
N GLY A 177 -0.01 -8.46 -12.73
CA GLY A 177 0.31 -7.75 -11.51
C GLY A 177 0.98 -6.39 -11.73
N VAL A 178 1.31 -5.75 -10.63
CA VAL A 178 2.08 -4.51 -10.59
C VAL A 178 3.57 -4.85 -10.64
N THR A 179 4.27 -4.35 -11.65
CA THR A 179 5.74 -4.47 -11.71
C THR A 179 6.36 -3.45 -10.75
N PRO A 180 7.21 -3.85 -9.80
CA PRO A 180 7.88 -2.92 -8.90
C PRO A 180 8.84 -1.99 -9.67
N ASP A 181 9.09 -0.79 -9.12
CA ASP A 181 10.11 0.14 -9.64
C ASP A 181 11.51 -0.39 -9.41
N VAL A 182 11.71 -1.07 -8.29
CA VAL A 182 12.98 -1.71 -7.92
C VAL A 182 12.70 -3.18 -7.64
N LYS A 183 13.15 -4.03 -8.56
CA LYS A 183 13.05 -5.48 -8.38
C LYS A 183 14.08 -5.96 -7.36
N VAL A 184 13.63 -6.70 -6.36
CA VAL A 184 14.48 -7.35 -5.36
C VAL A 184 14.29 -8.84 -5.46
N GLU A 185 15.33 -9.54 -5.82
CA GLU A 185 15.31 -11.00 -5.84
C GLU A 185 15.54 -11.53 -4.42
N VAL A 186 14.60 -12.31 -3.94
CA VAL A 186 14.68 -13.00 -2.65
C VAL A 186 14.71 -14.48 -2.93
N THR A 187 15.80 -15.14 -2.55
CA THR A 187 15.96 -16.59 -2.77
C THR A 187 14.96 -17.38 -1.92
N ASP A 188 14.66 -18.61 -2.32
CA ASP A 188 13.73 -19.46 -1.56
C ASP A 188 14.26 -19.77 -0.15
N GLU A 189 15.58 -19.87 0.01
CA GLU A 189 16.22 -20.01 1.31
C GLU A 189 15.95 -18.78 2.19
N GLN A 190 16.09 -17.57 1.64
CA GLN A 190 15.80 -16.31 2.36
C GLN A 190 14.31 -16.21 2.73
N LYS A 191 13.40 -16.58 1.80
CA LYS A 191 11.95 -16.63 2.09
C LYS A 191 11.65 -17.59 3.24
N LEU A 192 12.22 -18.79 3.20
CA LEU A 192 12.05 -19.80 4.24
C LEU A 192 12.62 -19.33 5.59
N LYS A 193 13.79 -18.66 5.56
CA LYS A 193 14.40 -18.07 6.77
C LYS A 193 13.49 -17.03 7.41
N LEU A 194 12.91 -16.13 6.60
CA LEU A 194 11.98 -15.09 7.09
C LEU A 194 10.66 -15.69 7.61
N ALA A 195 10.14 -16.73 6.95
CA ALA A 195 8.94 -17.42 7.38
C ALA A 195 9.13 -18.13 8.72
N ASN A 196 10.27 -18.82 8.89
CA ASN A 196 10.59 -19.57 10.12
C ASN A 196 11.03 -18.65 11.28
N LYS A 197 11.53 -17.45 10.98
CA LYS A 197 11.95 -16.47 11.99
C LYS A 197 11.35 -15.09 11.70
N PRO A 198 10.06 -14.86 12.04
CA PRO A 198 9.38 -13.60 11.75
C PRO A 198 10.04 -12.37 12.40
N THR A 199 10.89 -12.57 13.41
CA THR A 199 11.67 -11.49 14.04
C THR A 199 12.74 -10.89 13.13
N LEU A 200 13.10 -11.56 12.03
CA LEU A 200 14.04 -11.06 11.03
C LEU A 200 13.36 -10.11 10.01
N VAL A 201 12.02 -10.14 9.92
CA VAL A 201 11.27 -9.22 9.05
C VAL A 201 11.50 -7.78 9.52
N ALA A 202 11.70 -6.87 8.58
CA ALA A 202 12.04 -5.48 8.83
C ALA A 202 13.34 -5.32 9.66
N THR A 203 14.35 -6.11 9.33
CA THR A 203 15.73 -5.99 9.83
C THR A 203 16.72 -6.01 8.65
N LYS A 204 18.00 -5.85 8.92
CA LYS A 204 19.07 -5.98 7.91
C LYS A 204 19.13 -7.36 7.23
N ASP A 205 18.57 -8.39 7.87
CA ASP A 205 18.50 -9.76 7.34
C ASP A 205 17.33 -9.96 6.37
N ASP A 206 16.45 -8.98 6.23
CA ASP A 206 15.36 -8.93 5.25
C ASP A 206 15.84 -8.16 4.01
N PRO A 207 16.10 -8.83 2.87
CA PRO A 207 16.70 -8.19 1.69
C PRO A 207 15.89 -7.01 1.15
N CYS A 208 14.53 -7.14 1.11
CA CYS A 208 13.67 -6.06 0.65
C CYS A 208 13.71 -4.86 1.59
N TYR A 209 13.63 -5.09 2.89
CA TYR A 209 13.71 -4.02 3.88
C TYR A 209 15.08 -3.35 3.86
N ALA A 210 16.18 -4.10 3.83
CA ALA A 210 17.53 -3.57 3.79
C ALA A 210 17.73 -2.65 2.56
N GLN A 211 17.22 -3.05 1.40
CA GLN A 211 17.30 -2.26 0.18
C GLN A 211 16.39 -1.01 0.23
N ALA A 212 15.20 -1.12 0.83
CA ALA A 212 14.34 0.04 1.07
C ALA A 212 15.02 1.08 1.97
N ILE A 213 15.71 0.64 3.02
CA ILE A 213 16.48 1.53 3.88
C ILE A 213 17.64 2.19 3.13
N ALA A 214 18.35 1.45 2.27
CA ALA A 214 19.41 2.02 1.43
C ALA A 214 18.85 3.14 0.52
N LEU A 215 17.71 2.91 -0.13
CA LEU A 215 17.04 3.91 -0.96
C LEU A 215 16.62 5.15 -0.16
N LEU A 216 16.00 4.97 1.00
CA LEU A 216 15.55 6.08 1.85
C LEU A 216 16.72 6.92 2.40
N LYS A 217 17.92 6.36 2.52
CA LYS A 217 19.12 7.11 2.90
C LYS A 217 19.56 8.08 1.79
N THR A 218 19.46 7.67 0.52
CA THR A 218 19.86 8.48 -0.63
C THR A 218 18.84 9.54 -1.02
N SER A 219 17.54 9.26 -0.85
CA SER A 219 16.44 10.18 -1.22
C SER A 219 16.39 11.47 -0.39
N ALA A 220 17.09 11.54 0.73
CA ALA A 220 17.20 12.77 1.54
C ALA A 220 18.10 13.85 0.90
N ALA A 221 18.88 13.49 -0.12
CA ALA A 221 19.74 14.45 -0.84
C ALA A 221 18.96 15.25 -1.92
N SER A 222 17.71 14.85 -2.24
CA SER A 222 16.88 15.45 -3.29
C SER A 222 15.52 15.95 -2.79
N ALA A 223 15.45 16.54 -1.59
CA ALA A 223 14.26 17.25 -1.16
C ALA A 223 14.03 18.44 -2.11
N ARG A 224 12.96 18.39 -2.92
CA ARG A 224 12.52 19.49 -3.77
C ARG A 224 12.29 20.73 -2.90
N PRO A 225 12.82 21.92 -3.31
CA PRO A 225 12.37 23.16 -2.69
C PRO A 225 10.86 23.32 -2.95
N ALA A 226 10.13 23.72 -1.92
CA ALA A 226 8.72 24.08 -2.01
C ALA A 226 8.53 25.04 -3.18
N ALA A 227 7.56 24.76 -4.07
CA ALA A 227 7.17 25.66 -5.14
C ALA A 227 6.78 27.00 -4.50
N GLY A 228 7.60 28.02 -4.76
CA GLY A 228 7.37 29.35 -4.27
C GLY A 228 6.03 29.87 -4.79
N ASN A 229 5.23 30.48 -3.91
CA ASN A 229 4.11 31.32 -4.26
C ASN A 229 4.62 32.46 -5.18
N GLU A 230 4.41 32.33 -6.48
CA GLU A 230 4.41 33.50 -7.35
C GLU A 230 3.16 34.32 -7.04
N ALA A 231 3.37 35.39 -6.25
CA ALA A 231 2.38 36.42 -6.06
C ALA A 231 2.15 37.12 -7.41
N LEU A 232 0.94 37.02 -7.94
CA LEU A 232 0.45 37.83 -9.05
C LEU A 232 0.50 39.31 -8.63
N ALA A 233 1.41 40.07 -9.25
CA ALA A 233 1.44 41.51 -9.17
C ALA A 233 0.21 42.11 -9.88
N PRO A 234 -0.45 43.13 -9.34
CA PRO A 234 -1.57 43.79 -10.00
C PRO A 234 -1.07 44.63 -11.19
N GLN A 235 -1.63 44.33 -12.36
CA GLN A 235 -1.47 45.20 -13.53
C GLN A 235 -2.29 46.50 -13.35
N LYS A 236 -1.63 47.62 -13.54
CA LYS A 236 -2.25 48.96 -13.64
C LYS A 236 -2.89 49.15 -15.02
#